data_0ff4f6a01a17ad1c24847651d3c26f34
#
_entry.id   0ff4f6a01a17ad1c24847651d3c26f34
#
_cell.length_a   1.000
_cell.length_b   1.000
_cell.length_c   1.000
_cell.angle_alpha   90.00
_cell.angle_beta   90.00
_cell.angle_gamma   90.00
#
_symmetry.space_group_name_H-M   'P 1'
#
loop_
_entity.id
_entity.type
_entity.pdbx_description
1 polymer ?
#
loop_
_entity_poly.entity_id
_entity_poly.type
_entity_poly.pdbx_seq_one_letter_code
_entity_poly.pdbx_strand_id
1 'polypeptide(L)'
;MKFIDEFRDAGLARGIAQAIAREVQPGRPYRFMEFCGGHTHAIARYGLTDLLPANVRMVHGPGCPVCVLPIGRVDQAIALALDAGVVLCSYGDCLRVPASAGGSLRKAKAQGADVRMVYSSRDALTLAQQHPDRQVVFLAIGFETTTPATAVVIQQAAALGLKNFSVLCCHVLTPPAMVGILDAPAPGAVAIDGLVGPAHVSVVIGSRPYEAVAERYRK
;
A
#
# COMPACT_ATOMS: atom_id res chain seq x y z
N MET A 1 16.95 -20.79 -12.04
CA MET A 1 17.37 -19.37 -12.27
C MET A 1 17.72 -18.78 -10.92
N LYS A 2 18.94 -18.25 -10.77
CA LYS A 2 19.41 -17.66 -9.50
C LYS A 2 18.39 -16.64 -8.97
N PHE A 3 18.13 -16.63 -7.66
CA PHE A 3 17.13 -15.81 -6.97
C PHE A 3 15.65 -16.09 -7.30
N ILE A 4 15.35 -17.18 -8.03
CA ILE A 4 13.98 -17.62 -8.29
C ILE A 4 13.77 -19.04 -7.76
N ASP A 5 14.56 -20.01 -8.23
CA ASP A 5 14.39 -21.42 -7.85
C ASP A 5 14.81 -21.67 -6.40
N GLU A 6 15.83 -20.95 -5.93
CA GLU A 6 16.34 -20.99 -4.56
C GLU A 6 15.26 -20.58 -3.52
N PHE A 7 14.40 -19.63 -3.88
CA PHE A 7 13.28 -19.18 -3.02
C PHE A 7 12.00 -20.02 -3.18
N ARG A 8 12.06 -21.10 -3.97
CA ARG A 8 10.95 -22.02 -4.20
C ARG A 8 11.30 -23.45 -3.84
N ASP A 9 12.37 -23.65 -3.08
CA ASP A 9 12.82 -24.96 -2.64
C ASP A 9 11.90 -25.51 -1.54
N ALA A 10 11.12 -26.53 -1.90
CA ALA A 10 10.19 -27.18 -0.98
C ALA A 10 10.91 -27.97 0.13
N GLY A 11 12.15 -28.44 -0.11
CA GLY A 11 12.97 -29.13 0.89
C GLY A 11 13.41 -28.15 1.98
N LEU A 12 13.93 -27.00 1.57
CA LEU A 12 14.32 -25.93 2.49
C LEU A 12 13.12 -25.39 3.28
N ALA A 13 11.97 -25.19 2.62
CA ALA A 13 10.76 -24.73 3.28
C ALA A 13 10.29 -25.69 4.39
N ARG A 14 10.27 -27.01 4.12
CA ARG A 14 9.96 -28.02 5.13
C ARG A 14 10.98 -28.06 6.27
N GLY A 15 12.27 -27.91 5.95
CA GLY A 15 13.33 -27.85 6.97
C GLY A 15 13.16 -26.67 7.91
N ILE A 16 12.83 -25.47 7.37
CA ILE A 16 12.55 -24.27 8.17
C ILE A 16 11.27 -24.46 9.01
N ALA A 17 10.20 -25.01 8.43
CA ALA A 17 8.96 -25.29 9.17
C ALA A 17 9.19 -26.24 10.36
N GLN A 18 10.03 -27.29 10.18
CA GLN A 18 10.44 -28.18 11.26
C GLN A 18 11.28 -27.47 12.33
N ALA A 19 12.15 -26.53 11.93
CA ALA A 19 12.90 -25.72 12.88
C ALA A 19 11.95 -24.85 13.72
N ILE A 20 10.99 -24.18 13.07
CA ILE A 20 9.94 -23.42 13.77
C ILE A 20 9.16 -24.31 14.76
N ALA A 21 8.79 -25.53 14.33
CA ALA A 21 8.06 -26.46 15.20
C ALA A 21 8.83 -26.88 16.47
N ARG A 22 10.16 -26.82 16.44
CA ARG A 22 11.01 -27.10 17.62
C ARG A 22 11.12 -25.91 18.58
N GLU A 23 10.99 -24.69 18.05
CA GLU A 23 11.14 -23.46 18.84
C GLU A 23 9.83 -23.00 19.48
N VAL A 24 8.68 -23.36 18.93
CA VAL A 24 7.40 -22.91 19.47
C VAL A 24 7.04 -23.66 20.76
N GLN A 25 6.54 -22.93 21.75
CA GLN A 25 6.10 -23.51 23.02
C GLN A 25 4.74 -24.18 22.84
N PRO A 26 4.54 -25.42 23.31
CA PRO A 26 3.24 -26.08 23.31
C PRO A 26 2.16 -25.25 24.03
N GLY A 27 1.00 -25.11 23.39
CA GLY A 27 -0.15 -24.40 23.99
C GLY A 27 -0.09 -22.88 23.90
N ARG A 28 1.06 -22.28 23.55
CA ARG A 28 1.15 -20.84 23.33
C ARG A 28 0.78 -20.51 21.87
N PRO A 29 -0.24 -19.66 21.63
CA PRO A 29 -0.52 -19.15 20.28
C PRO A 29 0.50 -18.10 19.88
N TYR A 30 0.92 -18.14 18.60
CA TYR A 30 1.77 -17.14 17.97
C TYR A 30 1.05 -16.54 16.79
N ARG A 31 1.04 -15.22 16.68
CA ARG A 31 0.41 -14.46 15.58
C ARG A 31 1.40 -13.49 15.00
N PHE A 32 1.77 -13.71 13.74
CA PHE A 32 2.66 -12.84 13.00
C PHE A 32 1.87 -12.10 11.91
N MET A 33 1.88 -10.76 11.96
CA MET A 33 1.22 -9.95 10.94
C MET A 33 2.21 -9.61 9.84
N GLU A 34 1.86 -9.94 8.61
CA GLU A 34 2.64 -9.60 7.43
C GLU A 34 2.09 -8.33 6.75
N PHE A 35 3.01 -7.50 6.24
CA PHE A 35 2.73 -6.22 5.59
C PHE A 35 3.17 -6.26 4.14
N CYS A 36 2.49 -7.03 3.31
CA CYS A 36 2.72 -7.03 1.86
C CYS A 36 1.75 -7.93 1.12
N GLY A 37 1.06 -7.44 0.10
CA GLY A 37 0.23 -8.27 -0.78
C GLY A 37 1.01 -9.41 -1.47
N GLY A 38 2.30 -9.20 -1.74
CA GLY A 38 3.20 -10.25 -2.23
C GLY A 38 3.43 -11.37 -1.23
N HIS A 39 3.53 -11.06 0.06
CA HIS A 39 3.61 -12.08 1.12
C HIS A 39 2.31 -12.87 1.21
N THR A 40 1.16 -12.19 1.29
CA THR A 40 -0.17 -12.83 1.28
C THR A 40 -0.31 -13.80 0.11
N HIS A 41 0.05 -13.33 -1.09
CA HIS A 41 -0.01 -14.16 -2.29
C HIS A 41 0.91 -15.39 -2.20
N ALA A 42 2.16 -15.22 -1.75
CA ALA A 42 3.10 -16.32 -1.62
C ALA A 42 2.66 -17.33 -0.55
N ILE A 43 2.20 -16.86 0.61
CA ILE A 43 1.69 -17.69 1.70
C ILE A 43 0.54 -18.57 1.20
N ALA A 44 -0.44 -17.96 0.51
CA ALA A 44 -1.60 -18.68 -0.03
C ALA A 44 -1.20 -19.63 -1.18
N ARG A 45 -0.42 -19.13 -2.15
CA ARG A 45 -0.02 -19.90 -3.35
C ARG A 45 0.77 -21.15 -3.04
N TYR A 46 1.65 -21.08 -2.05
CA TYR A 46 2.54 -22.20 -1.71
C TYR A 46 2.07 -22.99 -0.48
N GLY A 47 0.88 -22.71 0.05
CA GLY A 47 0.33 -23.42 1.21
C GLY A 47 1.21 -23.33 2.45
N LEU A 48 1.88 -22.17 2.67
CA LEU A 48 2.83 -22.04 3.78
C LEU A 48 2.15 -22.19 5.14
N THR A 49 0.89 -21.83 5.26
CA THR A 49 0.10 -22.01 6.48
C THR A 49 -0.02 -23.47 6.89
N ASP A 50 -0.08 -24.39 5.92
CA ASP A 50 -0.21 -25.82 6.18
C ASP A 50 1.11 -26.47 6.61
N LEU A 51 2.24 -25.78 6.38
CA LEU A 51 3.56 -26.21 6.82
C LEU A 51 3.88 -25.75 8.26
N LEU A 52 3.21 -24.69 8.73
CA LEU A 52 3.47 -24.14 10.06
C LEU A 52 2.80 -24.96 11.16
N PRO A 53 3.35 -24.97 12.39
CA PRO A 53 2.69 -25.55 13.55
C PRO A 53 1.29 -24.94 13.77
N ALA A 54 0.34 -25.72 14.24
CA ALA A 54 -1.07 -25.32 14.42
C ALA A 54 -1.26 -24.09 15.34
N ASN A 55 -0.30 -23.84 16.22
CA ASN A 55 -0.28 -22.70 17.12
C ASN A 55 0.42 -21.45 16.53
N VAL A 56 0.93 -21.51 15.29
CA VAL A 56 1.51 -20.37 14.57
C VAL A 56 0.56 -19.92 13.47
N ARG A 57 0.14 -18.66 13.52
CA ARG A 57 -0.80 -18.07 12.55
C ARG A 57 -0.20 -16.86 11.88
N MET A 58 -0.30 -16.82 10.56
CA MET A 58 -0.07 -15.61 9.78
C MET A 58 -1.34 -14.78 9.75
N VAL A 59 -1.23 -13.49 10.06
CA VAL A 59 -2.29 -12.49 10.01
C VAL A 59 -1.97 -11.52 8.89
N HIS A 60 -2.92 -11.30 8.00
CA HIS A 60 -2.72 -10.38 6.88
C HIS A 60 -2.92 -8.94 7.34
N GLY A 61 -1.87 -8.16 7.25
CA GLY A 61 -1.86 -6.72 7.49
C GLY A 61 -2.05 -5.91 6.20
N PRO A 62 -1.80 -4.60 6.24
CA PRO A 62 -1.89 -3.74 5.06
C PRO A 62 -0.94 -4.21 3.95
N GLY A 63 -1.50 -4.64 2.83
CA GLY A 63 -0.72 -5.15 1.68
C GLY A 63 -1.02 -4.43 0.36
N CYS A 64 -2.06 -3.59 0.32
CA CYS A 64 -2.52 -2.90 -0.87
C CYS A 64 -2.90 -1.45 -0.50
N PRO A 65 -2.26 -0.43 -1.09
CA PRO A 65 -2.54 0.98 -0.73
C PRO A 65 -3.97 1.39 -1.09
N VAL A 66 -4.55 0.80 -2.12
CA VAL A 66 -5.94 1.05 -2.51
C VAL A 66 -6.92 0.43 -1.50
N CYS A 67 -6.59 -0.77 -1.00
CA CYS A 67 -7.47 -1.52 -0.08
C CYS A 67 -7.57 -0.86 1.31
N VAL A 68 -6.55 -0.13 1.73
CA VAL A 68 -6.51 0.58 3.02
C VAL A 68 -6.94 2.05 2.93
N LEU A 69 -7.24 2.53 1.71
CA LEU A 69 -7.69 3.89 1.51
C LEU A 69 -9.08 4.11 2.12
N PRO A 70 -9.26 5.11 3.01
CA PRO A 70 -10.58 5.47 3.50
C PRO A 70 -11.51 5.84 2.33
N ILE A 71 -12.72 5.28 2.31
CA ILE A 71 -13.68 5.45 1.22
C ILE A 71 -13.98 6.92 0.92
N GLY A 72 -14.00 7.79 1.95
CA GLY A 72 -14.17 9.23 1.78
C GLY A 72 -13.10 9.91 0.92
N ARG A 73 -11.90 9.30 0.76
CA ARG A 73 -10.90 9.83 -0.18
C ARG A 73 -11.26 9.52 -1.63
N VAL A 74 -11.95 8.40 -1.86
CA VAL A 74 -12.51 8.08 -3.19
C VAL A 74 -13.63 9.03 -3.52
N ASP A 75 -14.52 9.31 -2.55
CA ASP A 75 -15.59 10.30 -2.70
C ASP A 75 -15.04 11.69 -3.01
N GLN A 76 -13.98 12.11 -2.31
CA GLN A 76 -13.29 13.38 -2.56
C GLN A 76 -12.70 13.45 -3.97
N ALA A 77 -12.06 12.37 -4.43
CA ALA A 77 -11.52 12.30 -5.78
C ALA A 77 -12.62 12.41 -6.85
N ILE A 78 -13.77 11.76 -6.61
CA ILE A 78 -14.94 11.87 -7.51
C ILE A 78 -15.50 13.29 -7.52
N ALA A 79 -15.64 13.92 -6.35
CA ALA A 79 -16.13 15.30 -6.25
C ALA A 79 -15.21 16.27 -7.04
N LEU A 80 -13.88 16.12 -6.90
CA LEU A 80 -12.91 16.89 -7.67
C LEU A 80 -13.04 16.64 -9.18
N ALA A 81 -13.25 15.38 -9.58
CA ALA A 81 -13.36 15.02 -10.99
C ALA A 81 -14.62 15.58 -11.65
N LEU A 82 -15.70 15.78 -10.90
CA LEU A 82 -16.96 16.34 -11.39
C LEU A 82 -16.91 17.87 -11.54
N ASP A 83 -15.88 18.54 -11.03
CA ASP A 83 -15.67 19.96 -11.27
C ASP A 83 -15.22 20.18 -12.72
N ALA A 84 -15.95 20.99 -13.46
CA ALA A 84 -15.71 21.25 -14.89
C ALA A 84 -14.32 21.86 -15.18
N GLY A 85 -13.70 22.53 -14.21
CA GLY A 85 -12.36 23.11 -14.33
C GLY A 85 -11.22 22.10 -14.09
N VAL A 86 -11.52 20.91 -13.61
CA VAL A 86 -10.53 19.92 -13.16
C VAL A 86 -10.31 18.81 -14.18
N VAL A 87 -9.05 18.44 -14.38
CA VAL A 87 -8.60 17.18 -14.99
C VAL A 87 -8.06 16.30 -13.87
N LEU A 88 -8.75 15.22 -13.53
CA LEU A 88 -8.29 14.27 -12.52
C LEU A 88 -7.45 13.17 -13.16
N CYS A 89 -6.19 13.06 -12.76
CA CYS A 89 -5.27 12.00 -13.19
C CYS A 89 -5.18 10.91 -12.13
N SER A 90 -5.29 9.66 -12.52
CA SER A 90 -5.21 8.51 -11.63
C SER A 90 -4.60 7.29 -12.30
N TYR A 91 -4.02 6.38 -11.51
CA TYR A 91 -3.63 5.07 -11.99
C TYR A 91 -4.87 4.23 -12.36
N GLY A 92 -4.69 3.29 -13.30
CA GLY A 92 -5.79 2.54 -13.89
C GLY A 92 -6.59 1.67 -12.93
N ASP A 93 -5.95 1.09 -11.93
CA ASP A 93 -6.57 0.30 -10.87
C ASP A 93 -7.52 1.12 -9.99
N CYS A 94 -7.18 2.38 -9.72
CA CYS A 94 -7.99 3.29 -8.91
C CYS A 94 -9.30 3.70 -9.58
N LEU A 95 -9.41 3.61 -10.91
CA LEU A 95 -10.62 4.03 -11.65
C LEU A 95 -11.87 3.22 -11.29
N ARG A 96 -11.70 1.99 -10.81
CA ARG A 96 -12.81 1.07 -10.49
C ARG A 96 -13.12 0.97 -9.00
N VAL A 97 -12.33 1.63 -8.16
CA VAL A 97 -12.54 1.59 -6.70
C VAL A 97 -13.92 2.13 -6.36
N PRO A 98 -14.73 1.39 -5.60
CA PRO A 98 -16.08 1.83 -5.25
C PRO A 98 -16.04 2.97 -4.23
N ALA A 99 -16.95 3.92 -4.40
CA ALA A 99 -17.22 5.02 -3.50
C ALA A 99 -18.45 4.75 -2.62
N SER A 100 -18.70 5.60 -1.62
CA SER A 100 -19.78 5.42 -0.63
C SER A 100 -21.17 5.21 -1.22
N ALA A 101 -21.51 5.90 -2.31
CA ALA A 101 -22.83 5.80 -2.97
C ALA A 101 -22.80 4.88 -4.21
N GLY A 102 -21.91 3.89 -4.23
CA GLY A 102 -21.75 3.01 -5.39
C GLY A 102 -21.18 3.70 -6.63
N GLY A 103 -20.60 4.90 -6.46
CA GLY A 103 -19.85 5.63 -7.48
C GLY A 103 -18.49 5.02 -7.75
N SER A 104 -17.77 5.56 -8.72
CA SER A 104 -16.34 5.33 -8.99
C SER A 104 -15.83 6.39 -9.94
N LEU A 105 -14.53 6.58 -10.06
CA LEU A 105 -13.96 7.50 -11.06
C LEU A 105 -14.34 7.09 -12.49
N ARG A 106 -14.50 5.80 -12.75
CA ARG A 106 -15.00 5.31 -14.04
C ARG A 106 -16.42 5.77 -14.33
N LYS A 107 -17.31 5.72 -13.32
CA LYS A 107 -18.68 6.23 -13.44
C LYS A 107 -18.72 7.75 -13.61
N ALA A 108 -17.90 8.49 -12.85
CA ALA A 108 -17.77 9.93 -13.01
C ALA A 108 -17.32 10.29 -14.44
N LYS A 109 -16.33 9.57 -15.00
CA LYS A 109 -15.93 9.73 -16.40
C LYS A 109 -17.09 9.50 -17.38
N ALA A 110 -17.89 8.47 -17.16
CA ALA A 110 -19.07 8.21 -18.00
C ALA A 110 -20.15 9.31 -17.89
N GLN A 111 -20.13 10.09 -16.82
CA GLN A 111 -21.00 11.28 -16.62
C GLN A 111 -20.39 12.57 -17.18
N GLY A 112 -19.25 12.49 -17.86
CA GLY A 112 -18.60 13.64 -18.51
C GLY A 112 -17.42 14.24 -17.73
N ALA A 113 -17.04 13.71 -16.57
CA ALA A 113 -15.85 14.16 -15.85
C ALA A 113 -14.57 13.89 -16.65
N ASP A 114 -13.62 14.83 -16.63
CA ASP A 114 -12.31 14.64 -17.29
C ASP A 114 -11.38 13.84 -16.37
N VAL A 115 -11.56 12.51 -16.39
CA VAL A 115 -10.72 11.56 -15.68
C VAL A 115 -9.77 10.91 -16.65
N ARG A 116 -8.47 11.06 -16.41
CA ARG A 116 -7.40 10.53 -17.26
C ARG A 116 -6.60 9.48 -16.54
N MET A 117 -6.46 8.31 -17.17
CA MET A 117 -5.57 7.25 -16.71
C MET A 117 -4.13 7.63 -17.06
N VAL A 118 -3.26 7.54 -16.07
CA VAL A 118 -1.81 7.79 -16.23
C VAL A 118 -1.01 6.60 -15.74
N TYR A 119 0.18 6.43 -16.28
CA TYR A 119 1.11 5.36 -15.90
C TYR A 119 2.21 5.86 -14.94
N SER A 120 2.38 7.18 -14.87
CA SER A 120 3.32 7.82 -13.95
C SER A 120 2.78 9.17 -13.47
N SER A 121 3.28 9.64 -12.33
CA SER A 121 3.01 10.99 -11.82
C SER A 121 3.50 12.08 -12.81
N ARG A 122 4.54 11.77 -13.60
CA ARG A 122 5.07 12.68 -14.64
C ARG A 122 4.06 12.94 -15.75
N ASP A 123 3.24 11.96 -16.11
CA ASP A 123 2.21 12.14 -17.14
C ASP A 123 1.20 13.21 -16.71
N ALA A 124 0.82 13.22 -15.43
CA ALA A 124 -0.05 14.25 -14.87
C ALA A 124 0.61 15.66 -14.90
N LEU A 125 1.92 15.74 -14.61
CA LEU A 125 2.68 16.97 -14.72
C LEU A 125 2.72 17.47 -16.17
N THR A 126 2.95 16.59 -17.12
CA THR A 126 2.94 16.91 -18.56
C THR A 126 1.57 17.44 -19.00
N LEU A 127 0.48 16.83 -18.50
CA LEU A 127 -0.87 17.33 -18.78
C LEU A 127 -1.09 18.74 -18.22
N ALA A 128 -0.56 19.07 -17.05
CA ALA A 128 -0.66 20.42 -16.50
C ALA A 128 0.08 21.45 -17.35
N GLN A 129 1.23 21.08 -17.93
CA GLN A 129 1.96 21.95 -18.87
C GLN A 129 1.21 22.17 -20.19
N GLN A 130 0.53 21.13 -20.67
CA GLN A 130 -0.22 21.16 -21.93
C GLN A 130 -1.57 21.89 -21.82
N HIS A 131 -2.13 21.97 -20.62
CA HIS A 131 -3.45 22.58 -20.35
C HIS A 131 -3.35 23.65 -19.25
N PRO A 132 -2.69 24.79 -19.54
CA PRO A 132 -2.48 25.83 -18.52
C PRO A 132 -3.76 26.50 -18.02
N ASP A 133 -4.85 26.38 -18.75
CA ASP A 133 -6.20 26.85 -18.46
C ASP A 133 -7.02 25.92 -17.57
N ARG A 134 -6.53 24.71 -17.29
CA ARG A 134 -7.21 23.68 -16.51
C ARG A 134 -6.44 23.33 -15.24
N GLN A 135 -7.15 23.04 -14.17
CA GLN A 135 -6.54 22.50 -12.96
C GLN A 135 -6.31 21.00 -13.12
N VAL A 136 -5.07 20.55 -13.01
CA VAL A 136 -4.72 19.13 -13.06
C VAL A 136 -4.45 18.63 -11.64
N VAL A 137 -5.25 17.67 -11.22
CA VAL A 137 -5.12 17.01 -9.91
C VAL A 137 -4.66 15.58 -10.10
N PHE A 138 -3.54 15.22 -9.51
CA PHE A 138 -3.05 13.85 -9.49
C PHE A 138 -3.48 13.14 -8.20
N LEU A 139 -4.28 12.09 -8.32
CA LEU A 139 -4.61 11.19 -7.21
C LEU A 139 -3.41 10.28 -6.95
N ALA A 140 -2.60 10.65 -5.96
CA ALA A 140 -1.39 9.96 -5.59
C ALA A 140 -1.68 8.89 -4.53
N ILE A 141 -1.65 7.64 -4.94
CA ILE A 141 -1.88 6.47 -4.10
C ILE A 141 -0.64 5.57 -4.16
N GLY A 142 -0.25 4.99 -3.03
CA GLY A 142 0.87 4.06 -2.95
C GLY A 142 1.50 4.01 -1.59
N PHE A 143 2.46 3.13 -1.45
CA PHE A 143 3.36 3.06 -0.30
C PHE A 143 4.68 3.79 -0.61
N GLU A 144 5.71 3.56 0.20
CA GLU A 144 7.01 4.23 0.09
C GLU A 144 7.70 4.02 -1.26
N THR A 145 7.36 2.97 -1.99
CA THR A 145 7.90 2.69 -3.34
C THR A 145 7.42 3.69 -4.40
N THR A 146 6.27 4.32 -4.20
CA THR A 146 5.65 5.29 -5.12
C THR A 146 5.78 6.74 -4.66
N THR A 147 5.94 6.97 -3.37
CA THR A 147 6.04 8.31 -2.77
C THR A 147 7.18 9.16 -3.35
N PRO A 148 8.40 8.62 -3.63
CA PRO A 148 9.49 9.40 -4.19
C PRO A 148 9.14 10.01 -5.57
N ALA A 149 8.48 9.26 -6.44
CA ALA A 149 8.08 9.76 -7.76
C ALA A 149 7.06 10.91 -7.65
N THR A 150 6.14 10.85 -6.69
CA THR A 150 5.21 11.94 -6.39
C THR A 150 5.93 13.17 -5.85
N ALA A 151 6.88 13.01 -4.94
CA ALA A 151 7.66 14.12 -4.41
C ALA A 151 8.47 14.83 -5.50
N VAL A 152 9.09 14.08 -6.40
CA VAL A 152 9.86 14.62 -7.53
C VAL A 152 8.97 15.46 -8.45
N VAL A 153 7.78 15.02 -8.81
CA VAL A 153 6.90 15.81 -9.69
C VAL A 153 6.38 17.07 -9.01
N ILE A 154 6.15 17.06 -7.70
CA ILE A 154 5.80 18.27 -6.93
C ILE A 154 6.95 19.30 -7.00
N GLN A 155 8.19 18.86 -6.79
CA GLN A 155 9.37 19.71 -6.91
C GLN A 155 9.53 20.26 -8.33
N GLN A 156 9.32 19.43 -9.35
CA GLN A 156 9.37 19.84 -10.74
C GLN A 156 8.28 20.85 -11.09
N ALA A 157 7.04 20.65 -10.62
CA ALA A 157 5.96 21.60 -10.80
C ALA A 157 6.29 22.96 -10.19
N ALA A 158 6.86 22.97 -8.98
CA ALA A 158 7.31 24.19 -8.32
C ALA A 158 8.43 24.88 -9.09
N ALA A 159 9.44 24.14 -9.54
CA ALA A 159 10.56 24.68 -10.34
C ALA A 159 10.11 25.26 -11.70
N LEU A 160 9.07 24.68 -12.30
CA LEU A 160 8.47 25.17 -13.55
C LEU A 160 7.48 26.32 -13.32
N GLY A 161 7.20 26.70 -12.07
CA GLY A 161 6.26 27.76 -11.73
C GLY A 161 4.79 27.42 -12.03
N LEU A 162 4.45 26.14 -12.21
CA LEU A 162 3.08 25.71 -12.52
C LEU A 162 2.14 26.02 -11.34
N LYS A 163 1.02 26.70 -11.63
CA LYS A 163 -0.01 27.04 -10.64
C LYS A 163 -1.26 26.17 -10.76
N ASN A 164 -1.30 25.34 -11.79
CA ASN A 164 -2.44 24.50 -12.17
C ASN A 164 -2.18 23.00 -11.91
N PHE A 165 -1.13 22.63 -11.15
CA PHE A 165 -0.85 21.25 -10.76
C PHE A 165 -1.02 21.07 -9.26
N SER A 166 -1.81 20.08 -8.87
CA SER A 166 -2.06 19.72 -7.47
C SER A 166 -2.03 18.21 -7.28
N VAL A 167 -1.81 17.79 -6.05
CA VAL A 167 -1.81 16.37 -5.68
C VAL A 167 -2.81 16.11 -4.58
N LEU A 168 -3.78 15.24 -4.82
CA LEU A 168 -4.58 14.63 -3.78
C LEU A 168 -3.77 13.47 -3.18
N CYS A 169 -3.01 13.77 -2.13
CA CYS A 169 -2.07 12.82 -1.54
C CYS A 169 -2.78 11.80 -0.66
N CYS A 170 -2.76 10.55 -1.09
CA CYS A 170 -3.31 9.38 -0.40
C CYS A 170 -2.24 8.28 -0.22
N HIS A 171 -0.99 8.68 -0.09
CA HIS A 171 0.09 7.75 0.25
C HIS A 171 -0.07 7.24 1.68
N VAL A 172 0.17 5.94 1.88
CA VAL A 172 0.22 5.28 3.17
C VAL A 172 1.65 4.85 3.44
N LEU A 173 2.19 5.23 4.59
CA LEU A 173 3.54 4.85 5.00
C LEU A 173 3.47 3.67 5.96
N THR A 174 4.34 2.68 5.73
CA THR A 174 4.33 1.40 6.47
C THR A 174 4.62 1.57 7.96
N PRO A 175 5.68 2.27 8.41
CA PRO A 175 5.94 2.39 9.85
C PRO A 175 4.82 3.10 10.62
N PRO A 176 4.23 4.23 10.15
CA PRO A 176 3.06 4.82 10.79
C PRO A 176 1.83 3.90 10.80
N ALA A 177 1.62 3.09 9.77
CA ALA A 177 0.53 2.10 9.73
C ALA A 177 0.73 1.01 10.79
N MET A 178 1.97 0.52 10.97
CA MET A 178 2.32 -0.41 12.04
C MET A 178 2.00 0.17 13.42
N VAL A 179 2.44 1.40 13.67
CA VAL A 179 2.15 2.12 14.93
C VAL A 179 0.64 2.25 15.14
N GLY A 180 -0.10 2.68 14.12
CA GLY A 180 -1.56 2.83 14.20
C GLY A 180 -2.29 1.53 14.55
N ILE A 181 -1.81 0.39 14.04
CA ILE A 181 -2.39 -0.93 14.37
C ILE A 181 -2.03 -1.35 15.79
N LEU A 182 -0.78 -1.13 16.22
CA LEU A 182 -0.30 -1.53 17.54
C LEU A 182 -0.84 -0.62 18.67
N ASP A 183 -1.13 0.64 18.37
CA ASP A 183 -1.73 1.61 19.30
C ASP A 183 -3.27 1.55 19.30
N ALA A 184 -3.90 0.78 18.42
CA ALA A 184 -5.35 0.73 18.30
C ALA A 184 -6.00 0.28 19.63
N PRO A 185 -6.83 1.11 20.28
CA PRO A 185 -7.32 0.88 21.64
C PRO A 185 -8.53 -0.06 21.69
N ALA A 186 -8.83 -0.83 20.67
CA ALA A 186 -10.04 -1.64 20.61
C ALA A 186 -9.98 -2.81 21.60
N PRO A 187 -11.00 -3.02 22.44
CA PRO A 187 -11.17 -4.25 23.20
C PRO A 187 -11.25 -5.42 22.20
N GLY A 188 -10.31 -6.36 22.27
CA GLY A 188 -10.20 -7.46 21.32
C GLY A 188 -9.23 -7.18 20.15
N ALA A 189 -8.42 -6.14 20.23
CA ALA A 189 -7.29 -5.93 19.29
C ALA A 189 -6.53 -7.24 19.11
N VAL A 190 -6.21 -7.57 17.86
CA VAL A 190 -5.51 -8.81 17.54
C VAL A 190 -4.16 -8.80 18.24
N ALA A 191 -4.01 -9.73 19.20
CA ALA A 191 -2.71 -9.91 19.84
C ALA A 191 -1.71 -10.37 18.79
N ILE A 192 -0.71 -9.52 18.51
CA ILE A 192 0.33 -9.76 17.53
C ILE A 192 1.63 -10.01 18.27
N ASP A 193 2.31 -11.12 18.00
CA ASP A 193 3.60 -11.47 18.61
C ASP A 193 4.79 -10.94 17.81
N GLY A 194 4.59 -10.65 16.52
CA GLY A 194 5.63 -10.09 15.66
C GLY A 194 5.10 -9.60 14.34
N LEU A 195 5.94 -8.85 13.63
CA LEU A 195 5.65 -8.27 12.33
C LEU A 195 6.61 -8.82 11.26
N VAL A 196 6.07 -9.16 10.10
CA VAL A 196 6.86 -9.46 8.89
C VAL A 196 6.79 -8.25 7.98
N GLY A 197 7.83 -7.42 8.02
CA GLY A 197 7.90 -6.17 7.27
C GLY A 197 7.99 -6.38 5.76
N PRO A 198 7.53 -5.42 4.93
CA PRO A 198 7.53 -5.54 3.49
C PRO A 198 8.94 -5.34 2.92
N ALA A 199 9.53 -6.38 2.33
CA ALA A 199 10.89 -6.36 1.82
C ALA A 199 11.11 -5.24 0.78
N HIS A 200 10.18 -5.06 -0.16
CA HIS A 200 10.27 -4.05 -1.23
C HIS A 200 10.20 -2.60 -0.71
N VAL A 201 9.49 -2.35 0.39
CA VAL A 201 9.48 -1.05 1.07
C VAL A 201 10.78 -0.85 1.84
N SER A 202 11.28 -1.90 2.51
CA SER A 202 12.51 -1.86 3.30
C SER A 202 13.75 -1.54 2.45
N VAL A 203 13.75 -1.92 1.18
CA VAL A 203 14.81 -1.51 0.22
C VAL A 203 14.81 0.01 0.01
N VAL A 204 13.66 0.67 0.08
CA VAL A 204 13.54 2.12 -0.11
C VAL A 204 13.90 2.90 1.16
N ILE A 205 13.39 2.49 2.32
CA ILE A 205 13.50 3.27 3.57
C ILE A 205 14.54 2.74 4.56
N GLY A 206 15.10 1.57 4.32
CA GLY A 206 16.04 0.90 5.24
C GLY A 206 15.35 0.26 6.45
N SER A 207 16.15 -0.27 7.38
CA SER A 207 15.68 -0.95 8.60
C SER A 207 15.34 0.00 9.75
N ARG A 208 16.02 1.15 9.85
CA ARG A 208 15.93 2.07 10.99
C ARG A 208 14.50 2.48 11.41
N PRO A 209 13.56 2.77 10.48
CA PRO A 209 12.20 3.11 10.86
C PRO A 209 11.46 1.96 11.56
N TYR A 210 11.83 0.71 11.26
CA TYR A 210 11.25 -0.47 11.90
C TYR A 210 11.87 -0.78 13.26
N GLU A 211 13.16 -0.46 13.45
CA GLU A 211 13.85 -0.62 14.72
C GLU A 211 13.13 0.16 15.83
N ALA A 212 12.74 1.41 15.57
CA ALA A 212 11.97 2.21 16.50
C ALA A 212 10.61 1.59 16.87
N VAL A 213 9.95 0.91 15.92
CA VAL A 213 8.70 0.19 16.17
C VAL A 213 8.97 -1.04 17.04
N ALA A 214 9.99 -1.82 16.70
CA ALA A 214 10.36 -3.03 17.45
C ALA A 214 10.74 -2.70 18.90
N GLU A 215 11.53 -1.65 19.13
CA GLU A 215 11.91 -1.20 20.46
C GLU A 215 10.73 -0.74 21.30
N ARG A 216 9.82 0.06 20.70
CA ARG A 216 8.65 0.60 21.41
C ARG A 216 7.67 -0.49 21.83
N TYR A 217 7.42 -1.46 20.98
CA TYR A 217 6.39 -2.49 21.20
C TYR A 217 6.96 -3.85 21.57
N ARG A 218 8.28 -4.03 21.53
CA ARG A 218 8.97 -5.30 21.78
C ARG A 218 8.42 -6.45 20.91
N LYS A 219 8.25 -6.18 19.60
CA LYS A 219 7.65 -7.08 18.61
C LYS A 219 8.65 -7.47 17.53
#